data_ff5806e4dcad7e9239ba71e9f3c1416f
#
_entry.id   ff5806e4dcad7e9239ba71e9f3c1416f
#
_cell.length_a   1.000
_cell.length_b   1.000
_cell.length_c   1.000
_cell.angle_alpha   90.00
_cell.angle_beta   90.00
_cell.angle_gamma   90.00
#
_symmetry.space_group_name_H-M   'P 1'
#
loop_
_entity.id
_entity.type
_entity.pdbx_description
1 polymer ?
#
loop_
_entity_poly.entity_id
_entity_poly.type
_entity_poly.pdbx_seq_one_letter_code
_entity_poly.pdbx_strand_id
1 'polypeptide(L)'
;MSRPKIAFIRLTEIPLDTLVAHMNDPRTGEHMPLLTGTWAREEAAAFVSAKEACWRRDGLGHWAILGGGRYVGWGGFQKEAEEWDFGLVLVPDAFGLGARITREALAFARSDPRIAYVTFLLPHSRRNVGALGRMGAELVCEVEYGGAVFRKYRLDMSQGISSGGSGH
;
A
#
# COMPACT_ATOMS: atom_id res chain seq x y z
N MET A 1 22.54 16.35 -0.89
CA MET A 1 21.44 15.92 -1.76
C MET A 1 20.17 15.73 -0.94
N SER A 2 19.14 16.42 -1.33
CA SER A 2 17.86 16.27 -0.67
C SER A 2 17.20 14.96 -1.08
N ARG A 3 16.46 14.33 -0.15
CA ARG A 3 15.66 13.15 -0.46
C ARG A 3 14.54 13.54 -1.42
N PRO A 4 14.14 12.65 -2.34
CA PRO A 4 13.02 12.95 -3.21
C PRO A 4 11.74 13.15 -2.39
N LYS A 5 10.95 14.14 -2.77
CA LYS A 5 9.68 14.41 -2.13
C LYS A 5 8.67 13.33 -2.53
N ILE A 6 8.00 12.76 -1.54
CA ILE A 6 6.93 11.79 -1.78
C ILE A 6 5.61 12.55 -1.90
N ALA A 7 4.82 12.21 -2.92
CA ALA A 7 3.49 12.76 -3.11
C ALA A 7 2.52 11.63 -3.44
N PHE A 8 1.27 11.77 -2.95
CA PHE A 8 0.19 10.84 -3.23
C PHE A 8 -0.83 11.55 -4.10
N ILE A 9 -1.10 10.99 -5.28
CA ILE A 9 -2.05 11.56 -6.24
C ILE A 9 -3.02 10.48 -6.69
N ARG A 10 -4.03 10.86 -7.47
CA ARG A 10 -5.00 9.90 -7.97
C ARG A 10 -4.41 9.13 -9.16
N LEU A 11 -4.77 7.86 -9.27
CA LEU A 11 -4.29 6.99 -10.36
C LEU A 11 -4.74 7.49 -11.74
N THR A 12 -5.84 8.23 -11.81
CA THR A 12 -6.31 8.82 -13.07
C THR A 12 -5.32 9.83 -13.66
N GLU A 13 -4.38 10.34 -12.86
CA GLU A 13 -3.39 11.32 -13.31
C GLU A 13 -2.14 10.66 -13.92
N ILE A 14 -2.07 9.34 -13.93
CA ILE A 14 -0.93 8.60 -14.45
C ILE A 14 -1.27 8.04 -15.84
N PRO A 15 -0.38 8.20 -16.84
CA PRO A 15 -0.61 7.59 -18.15
C PRO A 15 -0.77 6.07 -18.05
N LEU A 16 -1.72 5.51 -18.78
CA LEU A 16 -1.95 4.06 -18.75
C LEU A 16 -0.72 3.26 -19.15
N ASP A 17 0.08 3.78 -20.09
CA ASP A 17 1.30 3.10 -20.51
C ASP A 17 2.32 2.98 -19.38
N THR A 18 2.35 3.94 -18.45
CA THR A 18 3.20 3.88 -17.27
C THR A 18 2.78 2.72 -16.36
N LEU A 19 1.48 2.54 -16.13
CA LEU A 19 0.97 1.42 -15.35
C LEU A 19 1.22 0.09 -16.05
N VAL A 20 1.03 0.03 -17.36
CA VAL A 20 1.30 -1.17 -18.16
C VAL A 20 2.76 -1.60 -17.99
N ALA A 21 3.69 -0.67 -18.16
CA ALA A 21 5.11 -0.96 -18.02
C ALA A 21 5.45 -1.46 -16.62
N HIS A 22 4.89 -0.83 -15.60
CA HIS A 22 5.11 -1.22 -14.21
C HIS A 22 4.62 -2.64 -13.93
N MET A 23 3.37 -2.92 -14.30
CA MET A 23 2.74 -4.20 -13.96
C MET A 23 3.26 -5.35 -14.80
N ASN A 24 3.88 -5.07 -15.94
CA ASN A 24 4.50 -6.09 -16.78
C ASN A 24 5.97 -6.33 -16.48
N ASP A 25 6.58 -5.57 -15.60
CA ASP A 25 7.96 -5.81 -15.19
C ASP A 25 8.02 -7.14 -14.42
N PRO A 26 8.85 -8.11 -14.87
CA PRO A 26 8.91 -9.42 -14.19
C PRO A 26 9.25 -9.34 -12.71
N ARG A 27 10.04 -8.33 -12.31
CA ARG A 27 10.42 -8.12 -10.91
C ARG A 27 9.23 -7.70 -10.04
N THR A 28 8.23 -7.05 -10.63
CA THR A 28 7.01 -6.66 -9.91
C THR A 28 6.23 -7.90 -9.46
N GLY A 29 6.15 -8.92 -10.30
CA GLY A 29 5.39 -10.13 -10.02
C GLY A 29 5.96 -11.03 -8.93
N GLU A 30 7.24 -10.86 -8.55
CA GLU A 30 7.91 -11.75 -7.60
C GLU A 30 7.23 -11.82 -6.24
N HIS A 31 6.59 -10.73 -5.81
CA HIS A 31 5.92 -10.66 -4.51
C HIS A 31 4.41 -10.43 -4.64
N MET A 32 3.84 -10.70 -5.81
CA MET A 32 2.43 -10.53 -6.09
C MET A 32 1.83 -11.85 -6.61
N PRO A 33 1.56 -12.82 -5.72
CA PRO A 33 1.10 -14.14 -6.15
C PRO A 33 -0.24 -14.13 -6.91
N LEU A 34 -1.02 -13.05 -6.79
CA LEU A 34 -2.29 -12.90 -7.48
C LEU A 34 -2.15 -12.19 -8.82
N LEU A 35 -0.97 -11.69 -9.16
CA LEU A 35 -0.72 -11.05 -10.44
C LEU A 35 -0.48 -12.12 -11.50
N THR A 36 -1.41 -12.26 -12.42
CA THR A 36 -1.36 -13.25 -13.50
C THR A 36 -1.53 -12.57 -14.84
N GLY A 37 -0.85 -13.11 -15.84
CA GLY A 37 -0.96 -12.64 -17.22
C GLY A 37 -0.22 -11.33 -17.48
N THR A 38 -0.35 -10.87 -18.69
CA THR A 38 0.27 -9.63 -19.18
C THR A 38 -0.81 -8.56 -19.29
N TRP A 39 -0.46 -7.34 -18.85
CA TRP A 39 -1.37 -6.20 -18.95
C TRP A 39 -1.25 -5.52 -20.31
N ALA A 40 -2.38 -5.22 -20.91
CA ALA A 40 -2.52 -4.25 -21.98
C ALA A 40 -3.14 -2.97 -21.40
N ARG A 41 -3.31 -1.96 -22.25
CA ARG A 41 -3.95 -0.71 -21.82
C ARG A 41 -5.35 -0.93 -21.25
N GLU A 42 -6.06 -1.91 -21.77
CA GLU A 42 -7.42 -2.23 -21.30
C GLU A 42 -7.42 -2.70 -19.86
N GLU A 43 -6.46 -3.55 -19.47
CA GLU A 43 -6.33 -4.01 -18.10
C GLU A 43 -5.93 -2.88 -17.18
N ALA A 44 -5.04 -1.99 -17.63
CA ALA A 44 -4.66 -0.80 -16.85
C ALA A 44 -5.86 0.13 -16.65
N ALA A 45 -6.65 0.36 -17.70
CA ALA A 45 -7.85 1.19 -17.61
C ALA A 45 -8.87 0.60 -16.64
N ALA A 46 -9.09 -0.73 -16.71
CA ALA A 46 -9.99 -1.42 -15.80
C ALA A 46 -9.51 -1.34 -14.35
N PHE A 47 -8.21 -1.46 -14.14
CA PHE A 47 -7.59 -1.32 -12.81
C PHE A 47 -7.84 0.07 -12.24
N VAL A 48 -7.56 1.12 -13.01
CA VAL A 48 -7.79 2.51 -12.56
C VAL A 48 -9.26 2.73 -12.26
N SER A 49 -10.15 2.24 -13.11
CA SER A 49 -11.60 2.38 -12.92
C SER A 49 -12.06 1.70 -11.62
N ALA A 50 -11.55 0.51 -11.34
CA ALA A 50 -11.87 -0.21 -10.11
C ALA A 50 -11.37 0.53 -8.87
N LYS A 51 -10.16 1.11 -8.92
CA LYS A 51 -9.62 1.90 -7.83
C LYS A 51 -10.42 3.18 -7.60
N GLU A 52 -10.83 3.85 -8.67
CA GLU A 52 -11.68 5.04 -8.57
C GLU A 52 -13.06 4.72 -7.99
N ALA A 53 -13.60 3.55 -8.27
CA ALA A 53 -14.85 3.10 -7.65
C ALA A 53 -14.70 2.97 -6.13
N CYS A 54 -13.55 2.51 -5.64
CA CYS A 54 -13.26 2.46 -4.20
C CYS A 54 -13.26 3.86 -3.60
N TRP A 55 -12.64 4.84 -4.28
CA TRP A 55 -12.67 6.24 -3.84
C TRP A 55 -14.08 6.78 -3.72
N ARG A 56 -14.91 6.52 -4.72
CA ARG A 56 -16.32 6.99 -4.71
C ARG A 56 -17.13 6.33 -3.60
N ARG A 57 -16.90 5.05 -3.36
CA ARG A 57 -17.66 4.29 -2.35
C ARG A 57 -17.25 4.66 -0.93
N ASP A 58 -15.95 4.76 -0.69
CA ASP A 58 -15.40 4.82 0.67
C ASP A 58 -14.78 6.17 1.02
N GLY A 59 -14.63 7.07 0.07
CA GLY A 59 -13.99 8.38 0.27
C GLY A 59 -12.48 8.32 0.39
N LEU A 60 -11.88 7.15 0.21
CA LEU A 60 -10.45 6.92 0.26
C LEU A 60 -10.16 5.63 -0.49
N GLY A 61 -9.03 5.56 -1.16
CA GLY A 61 -8.59 4.38 -1.91
C GLY A 61 -7.10 4.43 -2.18
N HIS A 62 -6.65 3.64 -3.12
CA HIS A 62 -5.24 3.61 -3.49
C HIS A 62 -4.85 4.85 -4.30
N TRP A 63 -3.63 5.30 -4.10
CA TRP A 63 -3.01 6.43 -4.81
C TRP A 63 -2.01 5.94 -5.84
N ALA A 64 -1.68 6.81 -6.79
CA ALA A 64 -0.38 6.78 -7.46
C ALA A 64 0.61 7.52 -6.59
N ILE A 65 1.83 7.06 -6.55
CA ILE A 65 2.86 7.59 -5.66
C ILE A 65 3.99 8.17 -6.51
N LEU A 66 4.35 9.41 -6.21
CA LEU A 66 5.45 10.08 -6.86
C LEU A 66 6.61 10.25 -5.89
N GLY A 67 7.82 10.03 -6.41
CA GLY A 67 9.05 10.35 -5.71
C GLY A 67 9.85 11.31 -6.57
N GLY A 68 10.06 12.54 -6.09
CA GLY A 68 10.73 13.56 -6.88
C GLY A 68 10.00 13.92 -8.17
N GLY A 69 8.67 13.86 -8.16
CA GLY A 69 7.84 14.16 -9.33
C GLY A 69 7.71 13.02 -10.32
N ARG A 70 8.31 11.86 -10.06
CA ARG A 70 8.28 10.69 -10.94
C ARG A 70 7.42 9.59 -10.35
N TYR A 71 6.66 8.89 -11.19
CA TYR A 71 5.90 7.74 -10.76
C TYR A 71 6.83 6.66 -10.20
N VAL A 72 6.57 6.22 -8.98
CA VAL A 72 7.36 5.18 -8.32
C VAL A 72 6.53 3.98 -7.89
N GLY A 73 5.21 4.05 -8.00
CA GLY A 73 4.36 2.93 -7.64
C GLY A 73 2.93 3.35 -7.33
N TRP A 74 2.18 2.43 -6.78
CA TRP A 74 0.82 2.68 -6.34
C TRP A 74 0.56 1.96 -5.04
N GLY A 75 -0.43 2.41 -4.31
CA GLY A 75 -0.80 1.80 -3.06
C GLY A 75 -1.58 2.75 -2.16
N GLY A 76 -1.75 2.37 -0.93
CA GLY A 76 -2.49 3.14 0.06
C GLY A 76 -3.46 2.26 0.80
N PHE A 77 -4.60 2.82 1.17
CA PHE A 77 -5.59 2.13 2.00
C PHE A 77 -6.81 1.79 1.17
N GLN A 78 -7.20 0.52 1.20
CA GLN A 78 -8.42 0.08 0.55
C GLN A 78 -9.31 -0.59 1.59
N LYS A 79 -10.58 -0.20 1.61
CA LYS A 79 -11.52 -0.76 2.57
C LYS A 79 -11.94 -2.15 2.10
N GLU A 80 -11.71 -3.13 2.97
CA GLU A 80 -12.10 -4.51 2.78
C GLU A 80 -13.03 -4.88 3.94
N ALA A 81 -14.32 -5.03 3.66
CA ALA A 81 -15.34 -5.14 4.70
C ALA A 81 -15.26 -3.91 5.63
N GLU A 82 -14.97 -4.09 6.90
CA GLU A 82 -14.85 -2.98 7.85
C GLU A 82 -13.39 -2.58 8.13
N GLU A 83 -12.44 -3.17 7.44
CA GLU A 83 -11.02 -2.95 7.68
C GLU A 83 -10.39 -2.13 6.57
N TRP A 84 -9.35 -1.35 6.91
CA TRP A 84 -8.53 -0.63 5.94
C TRP A 84 -7.24 -1.39 5.73
N ASP A 85 -7.09 -1.98 4.55
CA ASP A 85 -5.90 -2.75 4.20
C ASP A 85 -4.89 -1.88 3.48
N PHE A 86 -3.64 -1.89 3.94
CA PHE A 86 -2.55 -1.16 3.31
C PHE A 86 -1.85 -2.04 2.29
N GLY A 87 -1.78 -1.56 1.06
CA GLY A 87 -1.00 -2.20 0.00
C GLY A 87 -0.02 -1.22 -0.60
N LEU A 88 1.10 -1.73 -1.08
CA LEU A 88 2.12 -0.91 -1.73
C LEU A 88 2.83 -1.74 -2.78
N VAL A 89 2.81 -1.26 -4.01
CA VAL A 89 3.47 -1.91 -5.14
C VAL A 89 4.36 -0.88 -5.83
N LEU A 90 5.67 -1.01 -5.66
CA LEU A 90 6.65 -0.08 -6.19
C LEU A 90 7.26 -0.61 -7.49
N VAL A 91 7.65 0.32 -8.37
CA VAL A 91 8.53 -0.05 -9.48
C VAL A 91 9.85 -0.57 -8.87
N PRO A 92 10.49 -1.56 -9.49
CA PRO A 92 11.68 -2.18 -8.89
C PRO A 92 12.81 -1.20 -8.54
N ASP A 93 13.02 -0.19 -9.36
CA ASP A 93 14.06 0.81 -9.10
C ASP A 93 13.77 1.69 -7.88
N ALA A 94 12.54 1.65 -7.37
CA ALA A 94 12.12 2.45 -6.22
C ALA A 94 11.91 1.62 -4.95
N PHE A 95 12.29 0.35 -4.92
CA PHE A 95 12.10 -0.51 -3.75
C PHE A 95 12.70 0.10 -2.48
N GLY A 96 13.79 0.85 -2.59
CA GLY A 96 14.41 1.51 -1.46
C GLY A 96 13.55 2.60 -0.80
N LEU A 97 12.50 3.06 -1.45
CA LEU A 97 11.59 4.08 -0.90
C LEU A 97 10.45 3.48 -0.06
N GLY A 98 10.30 2.15 -0.03
CA GLY A 98 9.13 1.51 0.57
C GLY A 98 8.91 1.86 2.03
N ALA A 99 9.95 1.84 2.86
CA ALA A 99 9.84 2.17 4.27
C ALA A 99 9.39 3.61 4.49
N ARG A 100 9.96 4.53 3.72
CA ARG A 100 9.62 5.95 3.83
C ARG A 100 8.18 6.23 3.37
N ILE A 101 7.78 5.64 2.25
CA ILE A 101 6.41 5.79 1.75
C ILE A 101 5.41 5.22 2.76
N THR A 102 5.70 4.05 3.32
CA THR A 102 4.85 3.43 4.34
C THR A 102 4.70 4.34 5.56
N ARG A 103 5.78 4.94 6.04
CA ARG A 103 5.72 5.88 7.18
C ARG A 103 4.85 7.09 6.87
N GLU A 104 4.99 7.67 5.68
CA GLU A 104 4.18 8.82 5.30
C GLU A 104 2.71 8.46 5.13
N ALA A 105 2.41 7.29 4.57
CA ALA A 105 1.05 6.79 4.47
C ALA A 105 0.44 6.54 5.85
N LEU A 106 1.19 5.94 6.76
CA LEU A 106 0.72 5.70 8.13
C LEU A 106 0.50 7.00 8.91
N ALA A 107 1.33 8.02 8.67
CA ALA A 107 1.09 9.34 9.25
C ALA A 107 -0.25 9.91 8.78
N PHE A 108 -0.58 9.76 7.50
CA PHE A 108 -1.88 10.12 6.98
C PHE A 108 -2.99 9.34 7.71
N ALA A 109 -2.83 8.02 7.84
CA ALA A 109 -3.85 7.17 8.46
C ALA A 109 -4.11 7.56 9.92
N ARG A 110 -3.07 7.92 10.66
CA ARG A 110 -3.21 8.35 12.07
C ARG A 110 -3.98 9.65 12.21
N SER A 111 -3.96 10.49 11.18
CA SER A 111 -4.71 11.76 11.19
C SER A 111 -6.11 11.62 10.64
N ASP A 112 -6.49 10.46 10.10
CA ASP A 112 -7.79 10.26 9.48
C ASP A 112 -8.74 9.53 10.44
N PRO A 113 -9.83 10.18 10.87
CA PRO A 113 -10.73 9.59 11.86
C PRO A 113 -11.46 8.34 11.35
N ARG A 114 -11.49 8.07 10.04
CA ARG A 114 -12.09 6.87 9.50
C ARG A 114 -11.28 5.62 9.79
N ILE A 115 -9.99 5.77 10.06
CA ILE A 115 -9.04 4.64 10.14
C ILE A 115 -8.64 4.42 11.59
N ALA A 116 -9.31 3.45 12.24
CA ALA A 116 -8.98 3.08 13.61
C ALA A 116 -7.74 2.18 13.66
N TYR A 117 -7.59 1.33 12.66
CA TYR A 117 -6.44 0.44 12.52
C TYR A 117 -6.23 0.09 11.05
N VAL A 118 -5.04 -0.38 10.74
CA VAL A 118 -4.63 -0.77 9.39
C VAL A 118 -4.25 -2.24 9.40
N THR A 119 -4.61 -2.95 8.34
CA THR A 119 -4.16 -4.32 8.14
C THR A 119 -3.11 -4.38 7.03
N PHE A 120 -2.25 -5.39 7.09
CA PHE A 120 -1.24 -5.67 6.07
C PHE A 120 -1.37 -7.15 5.69
N LEU A 121 -1.52 -7.43 4.41
CA LEU A 121 -1.50 -8.79 3.90
C LEU A 121 -0.17 -9.02 3.20
N LEU A 122 0.67 -9.88 3.75
CA LEU A 122 2.00 -10.14 3.22
C LEU A 122 2.12 -11.58 2.75
N PRO A 123 2.55 -11.81 1.50
CA PRO A 123 2.77 -13.17 1.04
C PRO A 123 3.95 -13.81 1.77
N HIS A 124 3.98 -15.14 1.82
CA HIS A 124 5.06 -15.87 2.47
C HIS A 124 6.43 -15.62 1.84
N SER A 125 6.47 -15.15 0.60
CA SER A 125 7.73 -14.74 -0.06
C SER A 125 8.38 -13.52 0.59
N ARG A 126 7.61 -12.71 1.33
CA ARG A 126 8.14 -11.59 2.10
C ARG A 126 8.79 -12.11 3.37
N ARG A 127 10.11 -12.04 3.44
CA ARG A 127 10.86 -12.57 4.58
C ARG A 127 11.16 -11.51 5.63
N ASN A 128 11.32 -10.25 5.22
CA ASN A 128 11.67 -9.18 6.14
C ASN A 128 10.43 -8.45 6.62
N VAL A 129 9.83 -8.93 7.68
CA VAL A 129 8.67 -8.32 8.33
C VAL A 129 9.02 -7.65 9.65
N GLY A 130 10.33 -7.58 9.97
CA GLY A 130 10.78 -6.99 11.23
C GLY A 130 10.37 -5.53 11.39
N ALA A 131 10.33 -4.78 10.28
CA ALA A 131 9.93 -3.38 10.32
C ALA A 131 8.47 -3.21 10.81
N LEU A 132 7.57 -4.12 10.43
CA LEU A 132 6.19 -4.09 10.91
C LEU A 132 6.12 -4.33 12.42
N GLY A 133 6.86 -5.31 12.91
CA GLY A 133 6.93 -5.58 14.35
C GLY A 133 7.46 -4.39 15.12
N ARG A 134 8.48 -3.71 14.60
CA ARG A 134 9.05 -2.51 15.23
C ARG A 134 8.06 -1.35 15.28
N MET A 135 7.11 -1.31 14.35
CA MET A 135 6.03 -0.31 14.37
C MET A 135 4.89 -0.68 15.31
N GLY A 136 4.90 -1.88 15.88
CA GLY A 136 3.85 -2.35 16.76
C GLY A 136 2.77 -3.20 16.09
N ALA A 137 2.98 -3.59 14.83
CA ALA A 137 2.03 -4.46 14.13
C ALA A 137 2.07 -5.87 14.72
N GLU A 138 0.89 -6.48 14.85
CA GLU A 138 0.73 -7.83 15.39
C GLU A 138 0.19 -8.77 14.34
N LEU A 139 0.73 -10.00 14.32
CA LEU A 139 0.21 -11.06 13.45
C LEU A 139 -1.16 -11.50 13.99
N VAL A 140 -2.18 -11.42 13.13
CA VAL A 140 -3.54 -11.79 13.49
C VAL A 140 -3.84 -13.23 13.08
N CYS A 141 -3.57 -13.57 11.81
CA CYS A 141 -3.90 -14.90 11.28
C CYS A 141 -3.25 -15.06 9.89
N GLU A 142 -3.42 -16.25 9.35
CA GLU A 142 -3.17 -16.48 7.92
C GLU A 142 -4.51 -16.47 7.20
N VAL A 143 -4.51 -15.94 5.97
CA VAL A 143 -5.71 -15.90 5.13
C VAL A 143 -5.33 -16.40 3.73
N GLU A 144 -6.31 -16.97 3.03
CA GLU A 144 -6.10 -17.46 1.67
C GLU A 144 -6.93 -16.61 0.69
N TYR A 145 -6.27 -16.15 -0.37
CA TYR A 145 -6.90 -15.44 -1.46
C TYR A 145 -6.37 -16.01 -2.78
N GLY A 146 -7.29 -16.39 -3.67
CA GLY A 146 -6.92 -16.82 -5.02
C GLY A 146 -5.94 -17.99 -5.04
N GLY A 147 -5.96 -18.88 -4.04
CA GLY A 147 -5.06 -20.00 -3.91
C GLY A 147 -3.71 -19.67 -3.30
N ALA A 148 -3.48 -18.42 -2.90
CA ALA A 148 -2.24 -18.00 -2.23
C ALA A 148 -2.51 -17.69 -0.76
N VAL A 149 -1.54 -18.00 0.10
CA VAL A 149 -1.63 -17.79 1.54
C VAL A 149 -0.86 -16.53 1.92
N PHE A 150 -1.51 -15.68 2.70
CA PHE A 150 -0.94 -14.44 3.20
C PHE A 150 -0.95 -14.42 4.72
N ARG A 151 0.00 -13.72 5.32
CA ARG A 151 -0.03 -13.39 6.75
C ARG A 151 -0.69 -12.03 6.90
N LYS A 152 -1.67 -11.96 7.79
CA LYS A 152 -2.39 -10.72 8.08
C LYS A 152 -1.86 -10.12 9.37
N TYR A 153 -1.40 -8.88 9.27
CA TYR A 153 -0.95 -8.08 10.43
C TYR A 153 -1.92 -6.95 10.67
N ARG A 154 -2.00 -6.50 11.91
CA ARG A 154 -2.83 -5.36 12.32
C ARG A 154 -1.97 -4.34 13.06
N LEU A 155 -2.16 -3.07 12.75
CA LEU A 155 -1.51 -1.95 13.42
C LEU A 155 -2.57 -0.93 13.82
N ASP A 156 -2.73 -0.69 15.12
CA ASP A 156 -3.68 0.29 15.62
C ASP A 156 -3.12 1.70 15.43
N MET A 157 -3.97 2.59 14.95
CA MET A 157 -3.56 3.97 14.65
C MET A 157 -3.57 4.84 15.90
N SER A 158 -4.39 4.51 16.89
CA SER A 158 -4.49 5.28 18.13
C SER A 158 -3.28 5.15 19.04
N GLN A 159 -2.44 4.13 18.86
CA GLN A 159 -1.28 3.86 19.72
C GLN A 159 -0.09 4.79 19.48
N GLY A 160 -0.15 5.64 18.43
CA GLY A 160 0.91 6.61 18.17
C GLY A 160 0.99 7.76 19.17
N ILE A 161 0.02 7.86 20.06
CA ILE A 161 -0.01 8.85 21.11
C ILE A 161 0.09 8.15 22.46
N SER A 162 1.18 7.47 22.72
CA SER A 162 1.55 7.33 24.08
C SER A 162 2.22 8.67 24.46
N SER A 163 1.42 9.61 24.79
CA SER A 163 1.86 10.60 25.72
C SER A 163 2.42 9.82 26.86
N GLY A 164 3.66 9.96 27.13
CA GLY A 164 4.18 9.66 28.40
C GLY A 164 3.31 10.41 29.39
N GLY A 165 2.23 9.80 29.76
CA GLY A 165 1.39 10.34 30.80
C GLY A 165 2.28 10.42 31.99
N SER A 166 2.63 11.56 32.24
CA SER A 166 3.10 11.94 33.48
C SER A 166 2.40 11.21 34.51
N GLY A 167 3.07 10.29 35.02
CA GLY A 167 2.80 10.03 36.39
C GLY A 167 2.94 11.34 37.16
N HIS A 168 2.47 11.48 38.17
CA HIS A 168 2.92 12.30 39.24
C HIS A 168 3.10 11.48 40.42
#